data_356ef725ac1c57028bdfddb0a2f8c8c6
#
_entry.id   356ef725ac1c57028bdfddb0a2f8c8c6
#
_cell.length_a   1.000
_cell.length_b   1.000
_cell.length_c   1.000
_cell.angle_alpha   90.00
_cell.angle_beta   90.00
_cell.angle_gamma   90.00
#
_symmetry.space_group_name_H-M   'P 1'
#
loop_
_entity.id
_entity.type
_entity.pdbx_description
1 polymer ?
#
loop_
_entity_poly.entity_id
_entity_poly.type
_entity_poly.pdbx_seq_one_letter_code
_entity_poly.pdbx_strand_id
1 'polypeptide(L)'
;GSPERLDAVINRSITRSDGSRHESEVQFYPTFEYKIPQTDDRLRFQVGVKYKDEKEERWRDYNINYGADPNPAVTRRQYFDNSPNQTFTLDATAEYRTFVSKVNLGFTYSYRFLNRDRDSYMYALDQLTDMGIYGTLPGGYLDSFDPDNSYTSRLIENKHDFSPELVFRRPLRENTLLVCVNPTISLLHQHFDYWRANRSYLVRRSSMLYAVGRYSARIDFSMDRKPGKDRRSFYRHQFIYEYRLDTKTPDLVHLIDIVNDSDPLNISLGNPDLKNAYVHNQTLTWNYKAHDHPVNNTLLLGYELTSRALVRGYTYDTSTGIRRNRTYNVDGNNVFSAHNNFNLQFGAKQEFMLSSSTDGQIINSADMIGVNLETPEESKVSTRALTQGLKFGWQIGKQSLQFGGKYTNRHTTSSREDFNTINANHYNYGIIGQFILPGGFGINTDFMLYTRSGYGVRELDTTDAIWNLRMTYTPKGGRWVFMVDGFDMLRQLSNVNYAVNAQGRTVSYTNALPRYILFSVQYRINKQPKKR
;
A
#
# COMPACT_ATOMS: atom_id res chain seq x y z
N GLY A 1 29.45 -1.69 12.62
CA GLY A 1 29.98 -2.92 13.19
C GLY A 1 31.20 -3.36 12.42
N SER A 2 32.22 -3.94 13.10
CA SER A 2 33.42 -4.41 12.42
C SER A 2 33.09 -5.50 11.39
N PRO A 3 33.83 -5.63 10.28
CA PRO A 3 33.63 -6.65 9.26
C PRO A 3 33.58 -8.09 9.82
N GLU A 4 34.24 -8.33 10.92
CA GLU A 4 34.30 -9.64 11.60
C GLU A 4 32.96 -10.13 12.17
N ARG A 5 31.97 -9.26 12.39
CA ARG A 5 30.61 -9.64 12.83
C ARG A 5 29.68 -10.05 11.70
N LEU A 6 30.02 -9.80 10.45
CA LEU A 6 29.21 -10.17 9.29
C LEU A 6 29.39 -11.64 8.89
N ASP A 7 30.47 -12.29 9.33
CA ASP A 7 30.78 -13.67 8.96
C ASP A 7 30.23 -14.73 9.96
N ALA A 8 29.73 -14.30 11.12
CA ALA A 8 29.14 -15.23 12.09
C ALA A 8 27.67 -15.51 11.79
N VAL A 9 27.39 -16.59 11.09
CA VAL A 9 26.02 -17.11 10.90
C VAL A 9 25.57 -17.76 12.22
N ILE A 10 24.55 -17.17 12.88
CA ILE A 10 23.96 -17.72 14.11
C ILE A 10 23.05 -18.88 13.77
N ASN A 11 22.15 -18.69 12.80
CA ASN A 11 21.24 -19.71 12.30
C ASN A 11 21.08 -19.58 10.78
N ARG A 12 20.85 -20.70 10.13
CA ARG A 12 20.47 -20.74 8.72
C ARG A 12 19.11 -21.40 8.59
N SER A 13 18.13 -20.66 8.10
CA SER A 13 16.80 -21.18 7.81
C SER A 13 16.54 -21.17 6.30
N ILE A 14 16.09 -22.30 5.79
CA ILE A 14 15.58 -22.43 4.42
C ILE A 14 14.10 -22.80 4.55
N THR A 15 13.24 -21.92 4.04
CA THR A 15 11.80 -22.12 4.05
C THR A 15 11.29 -22.28 2.63
N ARG A 16 10.58 -23.36 2.38
CA ARG A 16 9.78 -23.56 1.18
C ARG A 16 8.30 -23.44 1.54
N SER A 17 7.55 -22.66 0.77
CA SER A 17 6.11 -22.50 0.95
C SER A 17 5.41 -22.49 -0.39
N ASP A 18 4.43 -23.37 -0.55
CA ASP A 18 3.54 -23.44 -1.70
C ASP A 18 2.10 -23.47 -1.19
N GLY A 19 1.16 -22.89 -1.93
CA GLY A 19 -0.23 -22.87 -1.51
C GLY A 19 -1.19 -22.66 -2.67
N SER A 20 -2.43 -23.04 -2.43
CA SER A 20 -3.57 -22.75 -3.29
C SER A 20 -4.64 -22.01 -2.49
N ARG A 21 -5.34 -21.10 -3.15
CA ARG A 21 -6.44 -20.34 -2.59
C ARG A 21 -7.62 -20.39 -3.54
N HIS A 22 -8.76 -20.79 -3.02
CA HIS A 22 -10.04 -20.74 -3.69
C HIS A 22 -10.91 -19.71 -3.00
N GLU A 23 -11.51 -18.83 -3.77
CA GLU A 23 -12.35 -17.74 -3.26
C GLU A 23 -13.61 -17.65 -4.09
N SER A 24 -14.77 -17.59 -3.42
CA SER A 24 -16.07 -17.32 -4.00
C SER A 24 -16.71 -16.15 -3.27
N GLU A 25 -17.16 -15.16 -4.01
CA GLU A 25 -17.78 -13.96 -3.46
C GLU A 25 -19.09 -13.64 -4.20
N VAL A 26 -20.13 -13.40 -3.42
CA VAL A 26 -21.42 -12.91 -3.92
C VAL A 26 -21.75 -11.62 -3.19
N GLN A 27 -22.10 -10.58 -3.96
CA GLN A 27 -22.45 -9.28 -3.40
C GLN A 27 -23.65 -8.67 -4.15
N PHE A 28 -24.50 -7.98 -3.38
CA PHE A 28 -25.67 -7.30 -3.90
C PHE A 28 -25.87 -5.97 -3.17
N TYR A 29 -25.95 -4.84 -3.92
CA TYR A 29 -26.01 -3.48 -3.36
C TYR A 29 -27.13 -2.67 -4.01
N PRO A 30 -28.41 -2.92 -3.70
CA PRO A 30 -29.51 -2.08 -4.17
C PRO A 30 -29.44 -0.70 -3.53
N THR A 31 -29.72 0.30 -4.35
CA THR A 31 -29.81 1.69 -3.92
C THR A 31 -31.15 2.25 -4.35
N PHE A 32 -31.86 2.87 -3.42
CA PHE A 32 -33.10 3.60 -3.65
C PHE A 32 -32.87 5.08 -3.36
N GLU A 33 -33.20 5.94 -4.32
CA GLU A 33 -33.09 7.39 -4.17
C GLU A 33 -34.47 8.01 -4.44
N TYR A 34 -34.92 8.88 -3.53
CA TYR A 34 -36.19 9.57 -3.61
C TYR A 34 -35.97 11.06 -3.44
N LYS A 35 -36.39 11.85 -4.43
CA LYS A 35 -36.43 13.31 -4.32
C LYS A 35 -37.82 13.70 -3.80
N ILE A 36 -37.86 14.45 -2.68
CA ILE A 36 -39.12 14.91 -2.08
C ILE A 36 -39.74 15.97 -3.01
N PRO A 37 -40.99 15.77 -3.47
CA PRO A 37 -41.65 16.72 -4.37
C PRO A 37 -41.71 18.13 -3.81
N GLN A 38 -41.55 19.14 -4.66
CA GLN A 38 -41.56 20.58 -4.32
C GLN A 38 -40.41 21.05 -3.39
N THR A 39 -39.45 20.20 -3.14
CA THR A 39 -38.23 20.54 -2.38
C THR A 39 -36.98 20.12 -3.15
N ASP A 40 -35.81 20.51 -2.66
CA ASP A 40 -34.52 19.97 -3.15
C ASP A 40 -34.01 18.82 -2.28
N ASP A 41 -34.83 18.38 -1.34
CA ASP A 41 -34.48 17.33 -0.39
C ASP A 41 -34.40 15.96 -1.04
N ARG A 42 -33.46 15.16 -0.59
CA ARG A 42 -33.22 13.81 -1.10
C ARG A 42 -33.08 12.83 0.04
N LEU A 43 -33.72 11.68 -0.14
CA LEU A 43 -33.54 10.51 0.70
C LEU A 43 -32.88 9.42 -0.14
N ARG A 44 -31.86 8.80 0.40
CA ARG A 44 -31.17 7.68 -0.22
C ARG A 44 -31.06 6.53 0.78
N PHE A 45 -31.45 5.37 0.36
CA PHE A 45 -31.31 4.13 1.10
C PHE A 45 -30.47 3.15 0.30
N GLN A 46 -29.51 2.55 0.93
CA GLN A 46 -28.69 1.52 0.33
C GLN A 46 -28.58 0.35 1.30
N VAL A 47 -28.79 -0.84 0.79
CA VAL A 47 -28.56 -2.09 1.52
C VAL A 47 -27.53 -2.88 0.76
N GLY A 48 -26.52 -3.38 1.45
CA GLY A 48 -25.47 -4.21 0.90
C GLY A 48 -25.48 -5.57 1.59
N VAL A 49 -25.48 -6.64 0.83
CA VAL A 49 -25.28 -8.00 1.34
C VAL A 49 -24.08 -8.57 0.62
N LYS A 50 -23.14 -9.08 1.39
CA LYS A 50 -21.93 -9.71 0.86
C LYS A 50 -21.69 -11.01 1.60
N TYR A 51 -21.49 -12.07 0.85
CA TYR A 51 -21.01 -13.35 1.35
C TYR A 51 -19.72 -13.72 0.63
N LYS A 52 -18.72 -14.11 1.40
CA LYS A 52 -17.43 -14.54 0.90
C LYS A 52 -17.08 -15.86 1.57
N ASP A 53 -16.73 -16.86 0.75
CA ASP A 53 -16.19 -18.13 1.15
C ASP A 53 -14.79 -18.29 0.58
N GLU A 54 -13.83 -18.58 1.43
CA GLU A 54 -12.42 -18.66 1.07
C GLU A 54 -11.81 -19.88 1.72
N LYS A 55 -11.08 -20.66 0.96
CA LYS A 55 -10.29 -21.78 1.45
C LYS A 55 -8.86 -21.61 0.98
N GLU A 56 -7.92 -21.63 1.92
CA GLU A 56 -6.48 -21.61 1.65
C GLU A 56 -5.86 -22.92 2.13
N GLU A 57 -5.11 -23.57 1.26
CA GLU A 57 -4.28 -24.72 1.58
C GLU A 57 -2.83 -24.31 1.37
N ARG A 58 -1.99 -24.52 2.40
CA ARG A 58 -0.60 -24.10 2.37
C ARG A 58 0.32 -25.18 2.90
N TRP A 59 1.37 -25.44 2.13
CA TRP A 59 2.48 -26.30 2.52
C TRP A 59 3.65 -25.44 2.96
N ARG A 60 4.31 -25.82 4.06
CA ARG A 60 5.51 -25.15 4.56
C ARG A 60 6.52 -26.19 4.99
N ASP A 61 7.76 -26.06 4.52
CA ASP A 61 8.90 -26.88 4.92
C ASP A 61 9.98 -25.94 5.46
N TYR A 62 10.25 -26.01 6.74
CA TYR A 62 11.29 -25.28 7.45
C TYR A 62 12.47 -26.18 7.68
N ASN A 63 13.64 -25.81 7.19
CA ASN A 63 14.90 -26.45 7.46
C ASN A 63 15.80 -25.47 8.19
N ILE A 64 16.02 -25.67 9.49
CA ILE A 64 16.73 -24.73 10.36
C ILE A 64 17.98 -25.41 10.89
N ASN A 65 19.13 -24.80 10.61
CA ASN A 65 20.42 -25.17 11.17
C ASN A 65 20.78 -24.17 12.27
N TYR A 66 20.88 -24.65 13.50
CA TYR A 66 21.27 -23.85 14.65
C TYR A 66 22.80 -23.89 14.85
N GLY A 67 23.40 -22.69 14.94
CA GLY A 67 24.79 -22.52 15.32
C GLY A 67 25.84 -22.70 14.24
N ALA A 68 27.08 -22.33 14.59
CA ALA A 68 28.28 -22.53 13.79
C ALA A 68 28.92 -23.92 14.08
N ASP A 69 28.18 -24.86 14.66
CA ASP A 69 28.67 -26.19 14.98
C ASP A 69 28.91 -26.99 13.68
N PRO A 70 30.05 -27.66 13.51
CA PRO A 70 30.30 -28.56 12.38
C PRO A 70 29.32 -29.72 12.26
N ASN A 71 28.53 -30.00 13.32
CA ASN A 71 27.43 -30.95 13.32
C ASN A 71 26.13 -30.28 13.80
N PRO A 72 25.56 -29.32 13.06
CA PRO A 72 24.41 -28.57 13.49
C PRO A 72 23.22 -29.50 13.71
N ALA A 73 22.53 -29.33 14.85
CA ALA A 73 21.21 -29.95 15.04
C ALA A 73 20.26 -29.35 13.98
N VAL A 74 19.96 -30.16 12.97
CA VAL A 74 19.01 -29.75 11.92
C VAL A 74 17.61 -30.01 12.46
N THR A 75 16.84 -28.95 12.64
CA THR A 75 15.41 -29.06 12.88
C THR A 75 14.67 -28.87 11.57
N ARG A 76 14.01 -29.95 11.14
CA ARG A 76 13.11 -29.88 9.99
C ARG A 76 11.69 -29.91 10.51
N ARG A 77 10.86 -28.94 10.10
CA ARG A 77 9.42 -28.93 10.35
C ARG A 77 8.70 -28.83 9.02
N GLN A 78 7.73 -29.70 8.81
CA GLN A 78 6.88 -29.69 7.64
C GLN A 78 5.43 -29.58 8.06
N TYR A 79 4.74 -28.54 7.62
CA TYR A 79 3.35 -28.29 7.93
C TYR A 79 2.48 -28.28 6.69
N PHE A 80 1.29 -28.81 6.84
CA PHE A 80 0.15 -28.56 5.97
C PHE A 80 -0.88 -27.73 6.74
N ASP A 81 -1.31 -26.62 6.20
CA ASP A 81 -2.28 -25.69 6.78
C ASP A 81 -3.52 -25.64 5.87
N ASN A 82 -4.69 -25.95 6.44
CA ASN A 82 -5.98 -25.85 5.80
C ASN A 82 -6.79 -24.77 6.52
N SER A 83 -7.05 -23.65 5.84
CA SER A 83 -7.65 -22.45 6.45
C SER A 83 -8.94 -22.05 5.73
N PRO A 84 -10.10 -22.61 6.12
CA PRO A 84 -11.40 -22.11 5.69
C PRO A 84 -11.72 -20.76 6.37
N ASN A 85 -12.33 -19.86 5.61
CA ASN A 85 -12.71 -18.53 6.07
C ASN A 85 -14.04 -18.12 5.41
N GLN A 86 -15.07 -17.92 6.20
CA GLN A 86 -16.38 -17.49 5.74
C GLN A 86 -16.71 -16.13 6.33
N THR A 87 -17.14 -15.22 5.49
CA THR A 87 -17.48 -13.86 5.90
C THR A 87 -18.85 -13.49 5.35
N PHE A 88 -19.76 -13.13 6.23
CA PHE A 88 -21.03 -12.52 5.90
C PHE A 88 -21.02 -11.06 6.35
N THR A 89 -21.41 -10.14 5.48
CA THR A 89 -21.53 -8.71 5.79
C THR A 89 -22.90 -8.20 5.33
N LEU A 90 -23.57 -7.47 6.20
CA LEU A 90 -24.76 -6.69 5.90
C LEU A 90 -24.46 -5.23 6.20
N ASP A 91 -24.57 -4.40 5.18
CA ASP A 91 -24.44 -2.93 5.27
C ASP A 91 -25.81 -2.30 4.98
N ALA A 92 -26.24 -1.35 5.81
CA ALA A 92 -27.44 -0.55 5.58
C ALA A 92 -27.09 0.92 5.78
N THR A 93 -27.42 1.77 4.80
CA THR A 93 -27.14 3.21 4.87
C THR A 93 -28.43 3.97 4.56
N ALA A 94 -28.76 4.93 5.41
CA ALA A 94 -29.83 5.91 5.22
C ALA A 94 -29.20 7.30 5.19
N GLU A 95 -29.45 8.04 4.13
CA GLU A 95 -28.93 9.39 3.91
C GLU A 95 -30.10 10.35 3.65
N TYR A 96 -30.10 11.48 4.37
CA TYR A 96 -31.00 12.61 4.11
C TYR A 96 -30.17 13.82 3.78
N ARG A 97 -30.50 14.51 2.68
CA ARG A 97 -29.88 15.77 2.28
C ARG A 97 -30.93 16.83 2.06
N THR A 98 -30.68 18.01 2.60
CA THR A 98 -31.51 19.21 2.43
C THR A 98 -30.65 20.43 2.12
N PHE A 99 -31.29 21.42 1.49
CA PHE A 99 -30.65 22.68 1.12
C PHE A 99 -31.35 23.82 1.86
N VAL A 100 -30.60 24.50 2.71
CA VAL A 100 -31.10 25.66 3.43
C VAL A 100 -30.29 26.88 3.01
N SER A 101 -30.85 27.68 2.10
CA SER A 101 -30.17 28.87 1.52
C SER A 101 -28.86 28.48 0.79
N LYS A 102 -27.70 28.78 1.40
CA LYS A 102 -26.34 28.51 0.84
C LYS A 102 -25.66 27.33 1.51
N VAL A 103 -26.38 26.60 2.33
CA VAL A 103 -25.85 25.47 3.12
C VAL A 103 -26.53 24.20 2.69
N ASN A 104 -25.74 23.19 2.34
CA ASN A 104 -26.23 21.84 2.19
C ASN A 104 -26.02 21.12 3.53
N LEU A 105 -27.07 20.53 4.05
CA LEU A 105 -27.05 19.71 5.25
C LEU A 105 -27.28 18.26 4.83
N GLY A 106 -26.44 17.37 5.31
CA GLY A 106 -26.55 15.93 5.14
C GLY A 106 -26.56 15.24 6.49
N PHE A 107 -27.32 14.16 6.59
CA PHE A 107 -27.29 13.24 7.72
C PHE A 107 -27.20 11.83 7.15
N THR A 108 -26.12 11.13 7.48
CA THR A 108 -25.94 9.76 7.10
C THR A 108 -25.87 8.89 8.35
N TYR A 109 -26.70 7.88 8.38
CA TYR A 109 -26.60 6.78 9.31
C TYR A 109 -26.24 5.52 8.57
N SER A 110 -25.18 4.83 9.01
CA SER A 110 -24.79 3.54 8.44
C SER A 110 -24.70 2.51 9.55
N TYR A 111 -25.23 1.34 9.26
CA TYR A 111 -25.12 0.14 10.08
C TYR A 111 -24.37 -0.92 9.31
N ARG A 112 -23.39 -1.56 9.97
CA ARG A 112 -22.69 -2.73 9.47
C ARG A 112 -22.78 -3.86 10.47
N PHE A 113 -23.24 -4.99 9.99
CA PHE A 113 -23.10 -6.28 10.66
C PHE A 113 -22.06 -7.12 9.91
N LEU A 114 -21.13 -7.70 10.65
CA LEU A 114 -20.14 -8.64 10.12
C LEU A 114 -20.13 -9.89 10.99
N ASN A 115 -20.25 -11.05 10.35
CA ASN A 115 -19.98 -12.36 10.97
C ASN A 115 -18.88 -13.02 10.15
N ARG A 116 -17.77 -13.33 10.79
CA ARG A 116 -16.63 -13.98 10.15
C ARG A 116 -16.16 -15.17 10.98
N ASP A 117 -16.24 -16.34 10.37
CA ASP A 117 -15.65 -17.57 10.88
C ASP A 117 -14.33 -17.80 10.14
N ARG A 118 -13.23 -17.92 10.88
CA ARG A 118 -11.91 -18.13 10.32
C ARG A 118 -11.19 -19.18 11.14
N ASP A 119 -10.85 -20.27 10.47
CA ASP A 119 -10.19 -21.41 11.08
C ASP A 119 -8.83 -21.66 10.41
N SER A 120 -7.94 -22.31 11.12
CA SER A 120 -6.67 -22.82 10.61
C SER A 120 -6.41 -24.15 11.27
N TYR A 121 -6.35 -25.18 10.46
CA TYR A 121 -6.04 -26.54 10.89
C TYR A 121 -4.66 -26.90 10.41
N MET A 122 -3.71 -26.95 11.34
CA MET A 122 -2.30 -27.22 11.06
C MET A 122 -1.95 -28.64 11.36
N TYR A 123 -1.20 -29.29 10.48
CA TYR A 123 -0.74 -30.65 10.58
C TYR A 123 0.78 -30.68 10.52
N ALA A 124 1.45 -31.13 11.56
CA ALA A 124 2.90 -31.24 11.68
C ALA A 124 3.37 -32.56 11.06
N LEU A 125 3.52 -32.58 9.73
CA LEU A 125 3.82 -33.82 8.99
C LEU A 125 5.17 -34.41 9.32
N ASP A 126 6.10 -33.64 9.88
CA ASP A 126 7.40 -34.09 10.38
C ASP A 126 7.30 -35.03 11.62
N GLN A 127 6.14 -35.11 12.26
CA GLN A 127 5.87 -36.04 13.36
C GLN A 127 5.47 -37.45 12.87
N LEU A 128 5.15 -37.59 11.58
CA LEU A 128 4.81 -38.87 10.98
C LEU A 128 6.07 -39.67 10.65
N THR A 129 5.97 -41.02 10.77
CA THR A 129 7.07 -41.92 10.38
C THR A 129 7.40 -41.79 8.89
N ASP A 130 6.38 -41.56 8.06
CA ASP A 130 6.54 -41.25 6.62
C ASP A 130 5.90 -39.88 6.35
N MET A 131 6.74 -38.89 6.14
CA MET A 131 6.32 -37.52 5.82
C MET A 131 5.74 -37.38 4.43
N GLY A 132 5.89 -38.39 3.58
CA GLY A 132 5.52 -38.30 2.17
C GLY A 132 6.40 -37.35 1.35
N ILE A 133 5.94 -37.03 0.16
CA ILE A 133 6.58 -36.09 -0.74
C ILE A 133 5.95 -34.71 -0.50
N TYR A 134 6.79 -33.69 -0.42
CA TYR A 134 6.32 -32.30 -0.28
C TYR A 134 5.28 -31.94 -1.35
N GLY A 135 4.14 -31.41 -0.92
CA GLY A 135 3.00 -31.06 -1.80
C GLY A 135 1.97 -32.20 -1.96
N THR A 136 2.16 -33.35 -1.30
CA THR A 136 1.17 -34.46 -1.24
C THR A 136 0.91 -34.84 0.20
N LEU A 137 -0.37 -35.06 0.55
CA LEU A 137 -0.75 -35.51 1.89
C LEU A 137 -0.41 -36.98 2.05
N PRO A 138 0.43 -37.35 3.05
CA PRO A 138 0.72 -38.75 3.34
C PRO A 138 -0.51 -39.45 3.95
N GLY A 139 -0.55 -40.79 3.88
CA GLY A 139 -1.57 -41.56 4.58
C GLY A 139 -1.48 -41.32 6.09
N GLY A 140 -2.64 -41.13 6.75
CA GLY A 140 -2.69 -40.86 8.19
C GLY A 140 -2.28 -39.46 8.62
N TYR A 141 -2.21 -38.47 7.71
CA TYR A 141 -1.83 -37.09 8.04
C TYR A 141 -2.68 -36.46 9.14
N LEU A 142 -3.93 -36.91 9.31
CA LEU A 142 -4.82 -36.45 10.37
C LEU A 142 -4.26 -36.72 11.78
N ASP A 143 -3.44 -37.74 11.93
CA ASP A 143 -2.81 -38.09 13.21
C ASP A 143 -1.70 -37.09 13.59
N SER A 144 -1.25 -36.27 12.65
CA SER A 144 -0.25 -35.23 12.87
C SER A 144 -0.88 -33.85 13.16
N PHE A 145 -2.16 -33.82 13.53
CA PHE A 145 -2.84 -32.57 13.89
C PHE A 145 -2.10 -31.85 15.03
N ASP A 146 -1.75 -30.58 14.80
CA ASP A 146 -1.05 -29.74 15.76
C ASP A 146 -2.06 -28.78 16.43
N PRO A 147 -2.58 -29.09 17.61
CA PRO A 147 -3.56 -28.26 18.30
C PRO A 147 -2.96 -26.93 18.79
N ASP A 148 -1.66 -26.91 19.06
CA ASP A 148 -0.98 -25.72 19.57
C ASP A 148 -0.83 -24.64 18.51
N ASN A 149 -0.81 -24.99 17.23
CA ASN A 149 -0.70 -24.09 16.12
C ASN A 149 -1.98 -23.98 15.27
N SER A 150 -2.99 -24.79 15.60
CA SER A 150 -4.34 -24.70 15.02
C SER A 150 -5.23 -23.77 15.83
N TYR A 151 -6.19 -23.15 15.16
CA TYR A 151 -7.22 -22.34 15.84
C TYR A 151 -8.53 -22.35 15.07
N THR A 152 -9.61 -22.09 15.79
CA THR A 152 -10.88 -21.68 15.23
C THR A 152 -11.28 -20.34 15.82
N SER A 153 -11.88 -19.47 15.03
CA SER A 153 -12.28 -18.17 15.51
C SER A 153 -13.57 -17.68 14.88
N ARG A 154 -14.38 -16.99 15.68
CA ARG A 154 -15.61 -16.35 15.24
C ARG A 154 -15.63 -14.90 15.68
N LEU A 155 -15.79 -13.98 14.73
CA LEU A 155 -15.96 -12.57 14.97
C LEU A 155 -17.37 -12.13 14.58
N ILE A 156 -18.10 -11.59 15.54
CA ILE A 156 -19.34 -10.86 15.31
C ILE A 156 -19.09 -9.39 15.61
N GLU A 157 -19.36 -8.52 14.62
CA GLU A 157 -19.17 -7.10 14.75
C GLU A 157 -20.46 -6.36 14.36
N ASN A 158 -20.85 -5.41 15.21
CA ASN A 158 -21.92 -4.46 14.96
C ASN A 158 -21.34 -3.05 15.02
N LYS A 159 -21.45 -2.30 13.93
CA LYS A 159 -20.96 -0.92 13.84
C LYS A 159 -22.08 0.01 13.40
N HIS A 160 -22.26 1.06 14.17
CA HIS A 160 -23.22 2.14 13.91
C HIS A 160 -22.45 3.42 13.66
N ASP A 161 -22.57 4.01 12.49
CA ASP A 161 -21.92 5.27 12.12
C ASP A 161 -22.96 6.37 11.98
N PHE A 162 -22.71 7.49 12.66
CA PHE A 162 -23.51 8.72 12.59
C PHE A 162 -22.65 9.82 11.98
N SER A 163 -23.00 10.28 10.80
CA SER A 163 -22.21 11.23 10.03
C SER A 163 -23.06 12.42 9.57
N PRO A 164 -23.15 13.50 10.35
CA PRO A 164 -23.67 14.76 9.86
C PRO A 164 -22.68 15.37 8.85
N GLU A 165 -23.22 16.00 7.81
CA GLU A 165 -22.45 16.73 6.81
C GLU A 165 -22.97 18.17 6.70
N LEU A 166 -22.07 19.12 6.68
CA LEU A 166 -22.36 20.52 6.41
C LEU A 166 -21.47 20.98 5.26
N VAL A 167 -22.08 21.45 4.19
CA VAL A 167 -21.37 22.04 3.05
C VAL A 167 -21.87 23.46 2.83
N PHE A 168 -21.02 24.42 3.15
CA PHE A 168 -21.29 25.84 2.94
C PHE A 168 -20.57 26.32 1.68
N ARG A 169 -21.34 26.94 0.78
CA ARG A 169 -20.82 27.51 -0.46
C ARG A 169 -21.15 28.99 -0.57
N ARG A 170 -20.13 29.82 -0.69
CA ARG A 170 -20.28 31.26 -0.86
C ARG A 170 -19.55 31.74 -2.11
N PRO A 171 -20.25 32.29 -3.09
CA PRO A 171 -19.60 33.02 -4.19
C PRO A 171 -19.00 34.33 -3.65
N LEU A 172 -17.77 34.63 -4.04
CA LEU A 172 -17.03 35.84 -3.71
C LEU A 172 -16.66 36.55 -5.03
N ARG A 173 -17.62 37.24 -5.65
CA ARG A 173 -17.52 37.75 -7.03
C ARG A 173 -17.22 36.61 -8.02
N GLU A 174 -16.04 36.59 -8.64
CA GLU A 174 -15.59 35.52 -9.55
C GLU A 174 -15.00 34.29 -8.81
N ASN A 175 -14.87 34.38 -7.51
CA ASN A 175 -14.25 33.36 -6.66
C ASN A 175 -15.32 32.57 -5.90
N THR A 176 -14.93 31.44 -5.35
CA THR A 176 -15.83 30.60 -4.55
C THR A 176 -15.12 30.13 -3.29
N LEU A 177 -15.76 30.33 -2.15
CA LEU A 177 -15.41 29.69 -0.89
C LEU A 177 -16.32 28.49 -0.69
N LEU A 178 -15.73 27.33 -0.48
CA LEU A 178 -16.40 26.09 -0.11
C LEU A 178 -15.84 25.59 1.21
N VAL A 179 -16.71 25.36 2.18
CA VAL A 179 -16.35 24.73 3.46
C VAL A 179 -17.19 23.47 3.62
N CYS A 180 -16.54 22.36 3.89
CA CYS A 180 -17.19 21.07 4.15
C CYS A 180 -16.76 20.54 5.50
N VAL A 181 -17.72 20.07 6.29
CA VAL A 181 -17.53 19.47 7.61
C VAL A 181 -18.34 18.18 7.66
N ASN A 182 -17.68 17.06 7.90
CA ASN A 182 -18.30 15.74 7.95
C ASN A 182 -17.65 14.89 9.07
N PRO A 183 -17.99 15.13 10.36
CA PRO A 183 -17.57 14.24 11.44
C PRO A 183 -18.35 12.94 11.41
N THR A 184 -17.75 11.88 11.89
CA THR A 184 -18.39 10.58 12.08
C THR A 184 -18.13 10.09 13.49
N ILE A 185 -19.17 9.70 14.17
CA ILE A 185 -19.10 9.01 15.46
C ILE A 185 -19.58 7.59 15.22
N SER A 186 -18.74 6.62 15.57
CA SER A 186 -19.03 5.21 15.38
C SER A 186 -19.14 4.51 16.72
N LEU A 187 -20.18 3.73 16.90
CA LEU A 187 -20.32 2.77 18.01
C LEU A 187 -19.99 1.39 17.45
N LEU A 188 -18.91 0.79 17.93
CA LEU A 188 -18.41 -0.50 17.49
C LEU A 188 -18.51 -1.49 18.64
N HIS A 189 -19.27 -2.55 18.43
CA HIS A 189 -19.39 -3.69 19.34
C HIS A 189 -18.81 -4.92 18.68
N GLN A 190 -17.84 -5.54 19.32
CA GLN A 190 -17.13 -6.71 18.83
C GLN A 190 -17.24 -7.84 19.85
N HIS A 191 -17.57 -9.01 19.34
CA HIS A 191 -17.58 -10.27 20.09
C HIS A 191 -16.70 -11.23 19.31
N PHE A 192 -15.59 -11.66 19.92
CA PHE A 192 -14.58 -12.50 19.30
C PHE A 192 -14.33 -13.72 20.16
N ASP A 193 -14.74 -14.87 19.66
CA ASP A 193 -14.45 -16.17 20.21
C ASP A 193 -13.23 -16.76 19.50
N TYR A 194 -12.29 -17.28 20.26
CA TYR A 194 -11.06 -17.86 19.74
C TYR A 194 -10.71 -19.12 20.54
N TRP A 195 -10.51 -20.22 19.85
CA TRP A 195 -10.16 -21.53 20.45
C TRP A 195 -8.82 -21.99 19.89
N ARG A 196 -7.93 -22.38 20.80
CA ARG A 196 -6.60 -22.90 20.46
C ARG A 196 -6.10 -23.78 21.59
N ALA A 197 -5.42 -24.92 21.27
CA ALA A 197 -4.81 -25.81 22.24
C ALA A 197 -5.78 -26.20 23.39
N ASN A 198 -7.03 -26.54 23.07
CA ASN A 198 -8.10 -26.83 24.01
C ASN A 198 -8.44 -25.70 25.00
N ARG A 199 -8.04 -24.50 24.71
CA ARG A 199 -8.38 -23.29 25.48
C ARG A 199 -9.32 -22.39 24.67
N SER A 200 -10.28 -21.81 25.39
CA SER A 200 -11.21 -20.84 24.85
C SER A 200 -10.84 -19.43 25.33
N TYR A 201 -10.79 -18.50 24.44
CA TYR A 201 -10.56 -17.08 24.72
C TYR A 201 -11.74 -16.28 24.18
N LEU A 202 -12.23 -15.36 25.00
CA LEU A 202 -13.35 -14.50 24.67
C LEU A 202 -12.94 -13.04 24.81
N VAL A 203 -13.01 -12.29 23.72
CA VAL A 203 -12.82 -10.84 23.73
C VAL A 203 -14.16 -10.16 23.42
N ARG A 204 -14.68 -9.40 24.38
CA ARG A 204 -15.84 -8.52 24.20
C ARG A 204 -15.36 -7.09 24.28
N ARG A 205 -15.58 -6.34 23.23
CA ARG A 205 -15.14 -4.95 23.15
C ARG A 205 -16.25 -4.06 22.65
N SER A 206 -16.48 -2.98 23.37
CA SER A 206 -17.32 -1.86 22.93
C SER A 206 -16.45 -0.62 22.84
N SER A 207 -16.42 0.01 21.69
CA SER A 207 -15.57 1.17 21.44
C SER A 207 -16.39 2.28 20.79
N MET A 208 -16.22 3.50 21.29
CA MET A 208 -16.63 4.70 20.57
C MET A 208 -15.44 5.16 19.73
N LEU A 209 -15.64 5.20 18.43
CA LEU A 209 -14.62 5.62 17.48
C LEU A 209 -15.00 6.98 16.94
N TYR A 210 -14.01 7.85 16.81
CA TYR A 210 -14.18 9.15 16.22
C TYR A 210 -13.44 9.17 14.88
N ALA A 211 -14.16 9.54 13.83
CA ALA A 211 -13.56 9.79 12.54
C ALA A 211 -14.05 11.15 12.06
N VAL A 212 -13.19 11.83 11.33
CA VAL A 212 -13.57 13.02 10.59
C VAL A 212 -13.30 12.70 9.14
N GLY A 213 -14.38 12.41 8.42
CA GLY A 213 -14.27 12.05 7.00
C GLY A 213 -13.72 13.20 6.18
N ARG A 214 -14.14 14.44 6.50
CA ARG A 214 -13.66 15.63 5.81
C ARG A 214 -13.95 16.91 6.58
N TYR A 215 -12.90 17.60 7.00
CA TYR A 215 -12.92 19.05 7.23
C TYR A 215 -12.16 19.68 6.09
N SER A 216 -12.81 20.39 5.17
CA SER A 216 -12.11 21.04 4.08
C SER A 216 -12.55 22.49 3.92
N ALA A 217 -11.58 23.36 3.68
CA ALA A 217 -11.82 24.71 3.22
C ALA A 217 -11.15 24.86 1.85
N ARG A 218 -11.92 25.26 0.86
CA ARG A 218 -11.42 25.48 -0.50
C ARG A 218 -11.72 26.91 -0.93
N ILE A 219 -10.70 27.58 -1.44
CA ILE A 219 -10.81 28.92 -2.02
C ILE A 219 -10.30 28.86 -3.44
N ASP A 220 -11.17 29.22 -4.37
CA ASP A 220 -10.84 29.34 -5.79
C ASP A 220 -10.69 30.82 -6.13
N PHE A 221 -9.52 31.22 -6.67
CA PHE A 221 -9.25 32.53 -7.21
C PHE A 221 -9.04 32.45 -8.73
N SER A 222 -9.79 33.22 -9.47
CA SER A 222 -9.59 33.43 -10.91
C SER A 222 -9.20 34.90 -11.13
N MET A 223 -8.11 35.14 -11.86
CA MET A 223 -7.69 36.47 -12.24
C MET A 223 -7.67 36.55 -13.76
N ASP A 224 -8.47 37.47 -14.32
CA ASP A 224 -8.38 37.83 -15.74
C ASP A 224 -7.20 38.76 -15.96
N ARG A 225 -6.34 38.47 -16.92
CA ARG A 225 -5.16 39.23 -17.23
C ARG A 225 -5.48 40.56 -17.95
N LYS A 226 -6.64 40.66 -18.57
CA LYS A 226 -7.14 41.90 -19.21
C LYS A 226 -8.67 41.95 -19.09
N PRO A 227 -9.22 42.97 -18.45
CA PRO A 227 -10.64 43.22 -18.54
C PRO A 227 -10.94 43.70 -19.97
N GLY A 228 -11.63 42.92 -20.77
CA GLY A 228 -12.33 43.51 -21.89
C GLY A 228 -12.32 42.89 -23.26
N LYS A 229 -11.64 41.82 -23.63
CA LYS A 229 -11.84 41.30 -25.01
C LYS A 229 -11.64 39.79 -25.23
N ASP A 230 -10.97 39.07 -24.39
CA ASP A 230 -10.83 37.65 -24.59
C ASP A 230 -10.91 36.92 -23.23
N ARG A 231 -12.05 36.28 -22.94
CA ARG A 231 -12.29 35.52 -21.71
C ARG A 231 -11.39 34.29 -21.56
N ARG A 232 -10.39 34.12 -22.43
CA ARG A 232 -9.53 32.95 -22.47
C ARG A 232 -8.23 33.09 -21.69
N SER A 233 -7.87 34.31 -21.28
CA SER A 233 -6.60 34.57 -20.60
C SER A 233 -6.81 34.77 -19.11
N PHE A 234 -6.93 33.67 -18.39
CA PHE A 234 -7.06 33.72 -16.95
C PHE A 234 -6.09 32.77 -16.24
N TYR A 235 -5.70 33.18 -15.04
CA TYR A 235 -4.99 32.35 -14.08
C TYR A 235 -5.96 31.87 -13.02
N ARG A 236 -5.88 30.58 -12.68
CA ARG A 236 -6.67 30.02 -11.60
C ARG A 236 -5.74 29.53 -10.50
N HIS A 237 -5.99 30.04 -9.30
CA HIS A 237 -5.40 29.53 -8.07
C HIS A 237 -6.48 28.86 -7.24
N GLN A 238 -6.17 27.71 -6.70
CA GLN A 238 -7.05 26.98 -5.81
C GLN A 238 -6.26 26.56 -4.59
N PHE A 239 -6.72 26.93 -3.41
CA PHE A 239 -6.17 26.51 -2.14
C PHE A 239 -7.19 25.60 -1.47
N ILE A 240 -6.74 24.42 -1.04
CA ILE A 240 -7.58 23.44 -0.37
C ILE A 240 -6.84 23.02 0.91
N TYR A 241 -7.46 23.25 2.04
CA TYR A 241 -7.04 22.69 3.31
C TYR A 241 -7.99 21.55 3.67
N GLU A 242 -7.45 20.40 4.07
CA GLU A 242 -8.22 19.24 4.52
C GLU A 242 -7.63 18.71 5.82
N TYR A 243 -8.51 18.41 6.76
CA TYR A 243 -8.19 17.67 7.97
C TYR A 243 -9.02 16.40 7.99
N ARG A 244 -8.38 15.29 8.32
CA ARG A 244 -8.99 13.98 8.46
C ARG A 244 -8.53 13.32 9.75
N LEU A 245 -9.44 12.69 10.46
CA LEU A 245 -9.18 11.87 11.64
C LEU A 245 -9.71 10.47 11.38
N ASP A 246 -8.83 9.47 11.55
CA ASP A 246 -9.20 8.06 11.49
C ASP A 246 -8.82 7.37 12.80
N THR A 247 -9.68 6.47 13.29
CA THR A 247 -9.37 5.58 14.42
C THR A 247 -9.01 4.21 13.90
N LYS A 248 -7.86 3.69 14.30
CA LYS A 248 -7.43 2.31 14.02
C LYS A 248 -7.57 1.45 15.27
N THR A 249 -8.34 0.39 15.18
CA THR A 249 -8.47 -0.61 16.27
C THR A 249 -7.40 -1.68 16.12
N PRO A 250 -6.84 -2.22 17.22
CA PRO A 250 -5.97 -3.39 17.14
C PRO A 250 -6.74 -4.61 16.63
N ASP A 251 -6.04 -5.52 15.97
CA ASP A 251 -6.58 -6.83 15.64
C ASP A 251 -6.89 -7.59 16.94
N LEU A 252 -8.08 -8.20 17.01
CA LEU A 252 -8.56 -8.82 18.25
C LEU A 252 -7.74 -10.05 18.65
N VAL A 253 -7.11 -10.74 17.69
CA VAL A 253 -6.19 -11.85 17.99
C VAL A 253 -4.96 -11.36 18.76
N HIS A 254 -4.51 -10.14 18.53
CA HIS A 254 -3.39 -9.56 19.28
C HIS A 254 -3.75 -9.16 20.72
N LEU A 255 -5.06 -9.07 21.05
CA LEU A 255 -5.54 -8.80 22.41
C LEU A 255 -5.61 -10.06 23.28
N ILE A 256 -5.37 -11.23 22.70
CA ILE A 256 -5.37 -12.50 23.43
C ILE A 256 -3.94 -12.82 23.82
N ASP A 257 -3.71 -13.21 25.08
CA ASP A 257 -2.39 -13.64 25.55
C ASP A 257 -2.09 -15.07 25.10
N ILE A 258 -1.67 -15.18 23.85
CA ILE A 258 -1.30 -16.44 23.19
C ILE A 258 0.13 -16.38 22.69
N VAL A 259 0.74 -17.57 22.61
CA VAL A 259 2.06 -17.79 22.00
C VAL A 259 1.85 -18.57 20.71
N ASN A 260 2.35 -18.06 19.59
CA ASN A 260 2.41 -18.77 18.32
C ASN A 260 3.88 -19.01 17.96
N ASP A 261 4.30 -20.27 18.03
CA ASP A 261 5.65 -20.75 17.77
C ASP A 261 5.74 -21.68 16.54
N SER A 262 4.73 -21.64 15.66
CA SER A 262 4.75 -22.39 14.40
C SER A 262 5.99 -22.09 13.53
N ASP A 263 6.54 -20.88 13.63
CA ASP A 263 7.89 -20.55 13.20
C ASP A 263 8.78 -20.44 14.45
N PRO A 264 9.64 -21.43 14.73
CA PRO A 264 10.39 -21.47 16.00
C PRO A 264 11.42 -20.35 16.13
N LEU A 265 11.83 -19.71 15.02
CA LEU A 265 12.72 -18.55 15.06
C LEU A 265 11.96 -17.23 15.15
N ASN A 266 10.65 -17.22 14.89
CA ASN A 266 9.81 -16.00 14.87
C ASN A 266 8.51 -16.20 15.66
N ILE A 267 8.63 -16.30 16.98
CA ILE A 267 7.50 -16.49 17.88
C ILE A 267 6.66 -15.23 17.93
N SER A 268 5.34 -15.36 17.87
CA SER A 268 4.40 -14.23 18.00
C SER A 268 3.64 -14.31 19.32
N LEU A 269 3.57 -13.15 20.02
CA LEU A 269 2.94 -13.01 21.33
C LEU A 269 1.76 -12.02 21.23
N GLY A 270 0.70 -12.27 22.00
CA GLY A 270 -0.40 -11.32 22.18
C GLY A 270 -0.09 -10.19 23.16
N ASN A 271 -0.92 -9.13 23.14
CA ASN A 271 -0.86 -8.01 24.07
C ASN A 271 -2.28 -7.51 24.41
N PRO A 272 -2.85 -7.93 25.55
CA PRO A 272 -4.20 -7.53 25.97
C PRO A 272 -4.36 -6.03 26.24
N ASP A 273 -3.28 -5.30 26.48
CA ASP A 273 -3.31 -3.88 26.87
C ASP A 273 -3.39 -2.92 25.67
N LEU A 274 -3.52 -3.43 24.45
CA LEU A 274 -3.58 -2.61 23.26
C LEU A 274 -4.79 -1.70 23.22
N LYS A 275 -4.55 -0.44 22.88
CA LYS A 275 -5.54 0.64 22.74
C LYS A 275 -5.71 1.04 21.28
N ASN A 276 -6.82 1.72 20.98
CA ASN A 276 -7.01 2.31 19.66
C ASN A 276 -5.97 3.38 19.38
N ALA A 277 -5.52 3.42 18.14
CA ALA A 277 -4.67 4.49 17.62
C ALA A 277 -5.51 5.52 16.88
N TYR A 278 -5.06 6.78 16.88
CA TYR A 278 -5.70 7.89 16.19
C TYR A 278 -4.73 8.48 15.17
N VAL A 279 -5.18 8.57 13.93
CA VAL A 279 -4.39 9.12 12.82
C VAL A 279 -4.99 10.46 12.42
N HIS A 280 -4.26 11.53 12.69
CA HIS A 280 -4.58 12.89 12.30
C HIS A 280 -3.83 13.22 11.01
N ASN A 281 -4.55 13.47 9.94
CA ASN A 281 -3.96 13.84 8.65
C ASN A 281 -4.41 15.25 8.27
N GLN A 282 -3.45 16.12 7.98
CA GLN A 282 -3.67 17.49 7.52
C GLN A 282 -2.99 17.67 6.17
N THR A 283 -3.72 18.22 5.21
CA THR A 283 -3.15 18.52 3.90
C THR A 283 -3.49 19.94 3.49
N LEU A 284 -2.52 20.61 2.88
CA LEU A 284 -2.69 21.88 2.20
C LEU A 284 -2.28 21.70 0.74
N THR A 285 -3.23 21.89 -0.17
CA THR A 285 -3.01 21.81 -1.61
C THR A 285 -3.13 23.17 -2.25
N TRP A 286 -2.14 23.54 -3.03
CA TRP A 286 -2.20 24.69 -3.91
C TRP A 286 -2.10 24.22 -5.36
N ASN A 287 -3.16 24.47 -6.14
CA ASN A 287 -3.20 24.24 -7.56
C ASN A 287 -3.13 25.57 -8.31
N TYR A 288 -2.23 25.64 -9.26
CA TYR A 288 -2.10 26.75 -10.21
C TYR A 288 -2.30 26.27 -11.64
N LYS A 289 -3.08 26.96 -12.41
CA LYS A 289 -3.29 26.70 -13.82
C LYS A 289 -3.40 28.01 -14.60
N ALA A 290 -2.58 28.16 -15.64
CA ALA A 290 -2.72 29.21 -16.62
C ALA A 290 -3.42 28.67 -17.88
N HIS A 291 -4.21 29.50 -18.53
CA HIS A 291 -4.95 29.11 -19.73
C HIS A 291 -4.19 29.41 -21.01
N ASP A 292 -3.53 30.59 -21.10
CA ASP A 292 -2.86 31.08 -22.34
C ASP A 292 -1.58 30.32 -22.65
N HIS A 293 -0.88 29.91 -21.61
CA HIS A 293 0.28 29.04 -21.68
C HIS A 293 -0.03 27.83 -20.86
N PRO A 294 0.05 26.61 -21.40
CA PRO A 294 -0.27 25.41 -20.63
C PRO A 294 0.79 25.17 -19.55
N VAL A 295 0.65 25.96 -18.48
CA VAL A 295 1.38 25.83 -17.23
C VAL A 295 0.43 25.35 -16.17
N ASN A 296 0.81 24.30 -15.47
CA ASN A 296 0.16 23.89 -14.24
C ASN A 296 1.19 23.56 -13.17
N ASN A 297 0.83 23.86 -11.94
CA ASN A 297 1.58 23.48 -10.76
C ASN A 297 0.63 23.00 -9.69
N THR A 298 1.00 21.91 -9.02
CA THR A 298 0.33 21.41 -7.83
C THR A 298 1.36 21.24 -6.73
N LEU A 299 1.18 21.97 -5.63
CA LEU A 299 1.93 21.80 -4.41
C LEU A 299 1.00 21.22 -3.34
N LEU A 300 1.37 20.09 -2.77
CA LEU A 300 0.69 19.46 -1.64
C LEU A 300 1.66 19.37 -0.48
N LEU A 301 1.26 19.92 0.65
CA LEU A 301 1.93 19.77 1.93
C LEU A 301 1.06 18.90 2.83
N GLY A 302 1.65 17.87 3.42
CA GLY A 302 0.95 16.93 4.29
C GLY A 302 1.64 16.81 5.65
N TYR A 303 0.85 16.68 6.69
CA TYR A 303 1.31 16.32 8.02
C TYR A 303 0.39 15.25 8.60
N GLU A 304 0.95 14.10 8.93
CA GLU A 304 0.27 13.00 9.60
C GLU A 304 0.88 12.79 10.98
N LEU A 305 0.03 12.71 11.99
CA LEU A 305 0.39 12.37 13.36
C LEU A 305 -0.41 11.15 13.79
N THR A 306 0.26 10.09 14.24
CA THR A 306 -0.40 8.93 14.82
C THR A 306 -0.16 8.86 16.32
N SER A 307 -1.22 9.08 17.10
CA SER A 307 -1.19 8.88 18.54
C SER A 307 -1.47 7.42 18.88
N ARG A 308 -0.75 6.87 19.84
CA ARG A 308 -0.85 5.46 20.23
C ARG A 308 -0.72 4.51 19.04
N ALA A 309 0.25 4.77 18.15
CA ALA A 309 0.48 3.95 16.97
C ALA A 309 0.66 2.48 17.35
N LEU A 310 -0.01 1.60 16.62
CA LEU A 310 0.14 0.15 16.77
C LEU A 310 1.39 -0.28 16.00
N VAL A 311 2.48 -0.54 16.72
CA VAL A 311 3.75 -0.95 16.13
C VAL A 311 4.10 -2.38 16.50
N ARG A 312 4.73 -3.09 15.58
CA ARG A 312 5.25 -4.43 15.84
C ARG A 312 6.65 -4.29 16.41
N GLY A 313 6.80 -4.60 17.69
CA GLY A 313 8.09 -4.70 18.34
C GLY A 313 8.59 -6.14 18.47
N TYR A 314 9.83 -6.29 18.91
CA TYR A 314 10.42 -7.61 19.15
C TYR A 314 11.52 -7.59 20.18
N THR A 315 11.75 -8.75 20.81
CA THR A 315 13.02 -9.10 21.46
C THR A 315 13.74 -10.14 20.62
N TYR A 316 15.07 -10.03 20.56
CA TYR A 316 15.94 -10.93 19.81
C TYR A 316 17.05 -11.45 20.70
N ASP A 317 17.14 -12.75 20.82
CA ASP A 317 18.21 -13.43 21.56
C ASP A 317 19.31 -13.85 20.56
N THR A 318 20.49 -13.26 20.70
CA THR A 318 21.62 -13.51 19.80
C THR A 318 22.25 -14.89 20.00
N SER A 319 22.01 -15.54 21.13
CA SER A 319 22.54 -16.89 21.43
C SER A 319 21.73 -17.98 20.74
N THR A 320 20.41 -17.82 20.68
CA THR A 320 19.49 -18.81 20.08
C THR A 320 19.02 -18.38 18.69
N GLY A 321 19.14 -17.09 18.34
CA GLY A 321 18.59 -16.53 17.11
C GLY A 321 17.06 -16.43 17.10
N ILE A 322 16.42 -16.59 18.25
CA ILE A 322 14.95 -16.53 18.37
C ILE A 322 14.51 -15.08 18.50
N ARG A 323 13.52 -14.74 17.69
CA ARG A 323 12.85 -13.44 17.71
C ARG A 323 11.43 -13.62 18.27
N ARG A 324 11.10 -12.87 19.33
CA ARG A 324 9.76 -12.82 19.89
C ARG A 324 9.10 -11.51 19.51
N ASN A 325 8.06 -11.58 18.69
CA ASN A 325 7.33 -10.43 18.15
C ASN A 325 6.08 -10.17 18.99
N ARG A 326 5.80 -8.89 19.27
CA ARG A 326 4.61 -8.44 20.00
C ARG A 326 4.17 -7.08 19.46
N THR A 327 2.88 -6.80 19.45
CA THR A 327 2.36 -5.46 19.08
C THR A 327 2.31 -4.57 20.31
N TYR A 328 2.68 -3.30 20.14
CA TYR A 328 2.70 -2.27 21.19
C TYR A 328 2.00 -1.01 20.72
N ASN A 329 1.51 -0.19 21.68
CA ASN A 329 1.15 1.19 21.39
C ASN A 329 2.34 2.08 21.70
N VAL A 330 2.73 2.91 20.73
CA VAL A 330 3.80 3.93 20.92
C VAL A 330 3.34 5.29 20.41
N ASP A 331 3.89 6.36 20.97
CA ASP A 331 3.67 7.73 20.51
C ASP A 331 4.92 8.23 19.74
N GLY A 332 4.78 9.37 19.08
CA GLY A 332 5.88 10.00 18.35
C GLY A 332 5.94 9.68 16.86
N ASN A 333 5.01 8.88 16.34
CA ASN A 333 4.94 8.58 14.92
C ASN A 333 4.30 9.74 14.17
N ASN A 334 5.10 10.40 13.32
CA ASN A 334 4.61 11.48 12.47
C ASN A 334 5.31 11.46 11.12
N VAL A 335 4.60 11.99 10.11
CA VAL A 335 5.11 12.13 8.75
C VAL A 335 4.82 13.54 8.27
N PHE A 336 5.86 14.26 7.88
CA PHE A 336 5.74 15.47 7.10
C PHE A 336 6.05 15.14 5.63
N SER A 337 5.19 15.59 4.71
CA SER A 337 5.38 15.38 3.27
C SER A 337 5.19 16.66 2.49
N ALA A 338 5.96 16.82 1.43
CA ALA A 338 5.84 17.91 0.47
C ALA A 338 5.94 17.30 -0.93
N HIS A 339 4.91 17.51 -1.74
CA HIS A 339 4.85 17.05 -3.10
C HIS A 339 4.58 18.21 -4.03
N ASN A 340 5.43 18.42 -5.04
CA ASN A 340 5.24 19.44 -6.05
C ASN A 340 5.35 18.86 -7.46
N ASN A 341 4.35 19.13 -8.29
CA ASN A 341 4.32 18.77 -9.70
C ASN A 341 4.15 20.05 -10.53
N PHE A 342 5.16 20.37 -11.31
CA PHE A 342 5.16 21.46 -12.26
C PHE A 342 5.22 20.92 -13.68
N ASN A 343 4.34 21.43 -14.56
CA ASN A 343 4.34 21.11 -15.97
C ASN A 343 4.20 22.40 -16.78
N LEU A 344 5.02 22.51 -17.81
CA LEU A 344 5.02 23.61 -18.76
C LEU A 344 5.09 23.03 -20.17
N GLN A 345 4.17 23.45 -21.04
CA GLN A 345 4.28 23.24 -22.48
C GLN A 345 4.60 24.56 -23.16
N PHE A 346 5.52 24.54 -24.11
CA PHE A 346 5.99 25.74 -24.80
C PHE A 346 6.39 25.42 -26.25
N GLY A 347 6.75 26.46 -27.00
CA GLY A 347 6.94 26.41 -28.45
C GLY A 347 5.71 26.88 -29.22
N ALA A 348 5.87 27.19 -30.48
CA ALA A 348 4.80 27.77 -31.32
C ALA A 348 3.61 26.81 -31.52
N LYS A 349 3.86 25.51 -31.44
CA LYS A 349 2.85 24.43 -31.52
C LYS A 349 2.73 23.65 -30.21
N GLN A 350 3.28 24.18 -29.10
CA GLN A 350 3.36 23.51 -27.80
C GLN A 350 4.08 22.15 -27.89
N GLU A 351 5.06 22.09 -28.77
CA GLU A 351 5.81 20.86 -29.06
C GLU A 351 6.82 20.47 -27.99
N PHE A 352 7.16 21.38 -27.08
CA PHE A 352 8.07 21.11 -25.97
C PHE A 352 7.33 21.01 -24.66
N MET A 353 7.74 20.09 -23.82
CA MET A 353 7.22 19.89 -22.47
C MET A 353 8.37 19.85 -21.47
N LEU A 354 8.25 20.63 -20.40
CA LEU A 354 9.11 20.53 -19.23
C LEU A 354 8.25 20.12 -18.04
N SER A 355 8.64 19.02 -17.38
CA SER A 355 7.98 18.56 -16.16
C SER A 355 9.01 18.43 -15.05
N SER A 356 8.66 18.93 -13.87
CA SER A 356 9.44 18.78 -12.65
C SER A 356 8.56 18.19 -11.56
N SER A 357 9.05 17.16 -10.88
CA SER A 357 8.40 16.58 -9.71
C SER A 357 9.36 16.58 -8.54
N THR A 358 8.92 17.09 -7.41
CA THR A 358 9.68 17.10 -6.16
C THR A 358 8.85 16.41 -5.09
N ASP A 359 9.40 15.36 -4.46
CA ASP A 359 8.80 14.65 -3.34
C ASP A 359 9.76 14.72 -2.15
N GLY A 360 9.36 15.39 -1.09
CA GLY A 360 10.07 15.46 0.18
C GLY A 360 9.28 14.75 1.27
N GLN A 361 9.95 13.98 2.11
CA GLN A 361 9.31 13.31 3.24
C GLN A 361 10.26 13.25 4.43
N ILE A 362 9.71 13.54 5.62
CA ILE A 362 10.35 13.31 6.91
C ILE A 362 9.44 12.38 7.69
N ILE A 363 9.93 11.19 7.99
CA ILE A 363 9.21 10.16 8.75
C ILE A 363 9.91 10.01 10.09
N ASN A 364 9.23 10.29 11.17
CA ASN A 364 9.66 9.94 12.51
C ASN A 364 8.78 8.80 13.01
N SER A 365 9.40 7.71 13.41
CA SER A 365 8.74 6.53 13.96
C SER A 365 9.44 6.08 15.23
N ALA A 366 8.66 5.47 16.11
CA ALA A 366 9.16 4.74 17.25
C ALA A 366 8.88 3.26 17.05
N ASP A 367 9.89 2.44 17.29
CA ASP A 367 9.82 0.98 17.28
C ASP A 367 10.14 0.46 18.68
N MET A 368 9.68 -0.76 19.01
CA MET A 368 9.97 -1.45 20.25
C MET A 368 10.96 -2.58 19.98
N ILE A 369 12.22 -2.40 20.33
CA ILE A 369 13.29 -3.34 19.98
C ILE A 369 14.13 -3.69 21.20
N GLY A 370 14.37 -4.97 21.44
CA GLY A 370 15.26 -5.48 22.46
C GLY A 370 16.22 -6.52 21.89
N VAL A 371 17.52 -6.31 21.99
CA VAL A 371 18.52 -7.30 21.63
C VAL A 371 19.14 -7.82 22.93
N ASN A 372 18.99 -9.12 23.18
CA ASN A 372 19.38 -9.76 24.45
C ASN A 372 18.72 -9.13 25.70
N LEU A 373 17.52 -8.57 25.52
CA LEU A 373 16.70 -8.00 26.58
C LEU A 373 15.42 -8.82 26.74
N GLU A 374 14.91 -8.92 27.96
CA GLU A 374 13.62 -9.58 28.21
C GLU A 374 12.44 -8.76 27.70
N THR A 375 12.56 -7.44 27.78
CA THR A 375 11.56 -6.47 27.30
C THR A 375 12.17 -5.54 26.28
N PRO A 376 11.45 -5.21 25.20
CA PRO A 376 11.96 -4.26 24.21
C PRO A 376 11.89 -2.82 24.75
N GLU A 377 12.83 -2.00 24.30
CA GLU A 377 12.90 -0.58 24.57
C GLU A 377 12.45 0.24 23.36
N GLU A 378 11.99 1.46 23.61
CA GLU A 378 11.60 2.38 22.55
C GLU A 378 12.83 2.86 21.77
N SER A 379 12.82 2.63 20.48
CA SER A 379 13.84 3.08 19.53
C SER A 379 13.25 4.10 18.57
N LYS A 380 13.81 5.31 18.53
CA LYS A 380 13.37 6.36 17.61
C LYS A 380 14.15 6.29 16.31
N VAL A 381 13.41 6.37 15.21
CA VAL A 381 13.97 6.35 13.86
C VAL A 381 13.47 7.58 13.11
N SER A 382 14.40 8.28 12.48
CA SER A 382 14.09 9.40 11.59
C SER A 382 14.59 9.10 10.18
N THR A 383 13.70 9.13 9.21
CA THR A 383 14.03 8.98 7.80
C THR A 383 13.67 10.26 7.06
N ARG A 384 14.64 10.84 6.37
CA ARG A 384 14.43 11.96 5.45
C ARG A 384 14.63 11.43 4.05
N ALA A 385 13.66 11.66 3.19
CA ALA A 385 13.71 11.27 1.79
C ALA A 385 13.43 12.48 0.91
N LEU A 386 14.25 12.70 -0.10
CA LEU A 386 14.03 13.70 -1.14
C LEU A 386 14.14 13.02 -2.49
N THR A 387 13.12 13.21 -3.31
CA THR A 387 13.12 12.76 -4.70
C THR A 387 12.87 13.95 -5.61
N GLN A 388 13.78 14.19 -6.56
CA GLN A 388 13.66 15.20 -7.58
C GLN A 388 13.62 14.53 -8.96
N GLY A 389 12.54 14.73 -9.68
CA GLY A 389 12.39 14.31 -11.07
C GLY A 389 12.39 15.50 -12.02
N LEU A 390 13.07 15.38 -13.16
CA LEU A 390 13.05 16.35 -14.24
C LEU A 390 12.87 15.61 -15.57
N LYS A 391 11.92 16.08 -16.40
CA LYS A 391 11.66 15.53 -17.73
C LYS A 391 11.54 16.66 -18.73
N PHE A 392 12.25 16.52 -19.84
CA PHE A 392 12.11 17.35 -21.02
C PHE A 392 11.58 16.49 -22.16
N GLY A 393 10.48 16.91 -22.77
CA GLY A 393 9.83 16.21 -23.86
C GLY A 393 9.73 17.07 -25.10
N TRP A 394 9.86 16.42 -26.25
CA TRP A 394 9.60 16.99 -27.54
C TRP A 394 8.58 16.12 -28.28
N GLN A 395 7.51 16.72 -28.80
CA GLN A 395 6.45 16.03 -29.50
C GLN A 395 6.04 16.78 -30.77
N ILE A 396 6.15 16.13 -31.92
CA ILE A 396 5.64 16.64 -33.19
C ILE A 396 4.72 15.60 -33.82
N GLY A 397 3.43 15.93 -33.89
CA GLY A 397 2.42 15.00 -34.40
C GLY A 397 2.35 13.73 -33.58
N LYS A 398 2.76 12.61 -34.18
CA LYS A 398 2.78 11.29 -33.52
C LYS A 398 4.16 10.85 -33.03
N GLN A 399 5.17 11.70 -33.23
CA GLN A 399 6.55 11.44 -32.81
C GLN A 399 6.78 12.05 -31.45
N SER A 400 7.43 11.36 -30.55
CA SER A 400 7.84 11.92 -29.26
C SER A 400 9.22 11.43 -28.85
N LEU A 401 9.98 12.32 -28.23
CA LEU A 401 11.25 12.05 -27.61
C LEU A 401 11.28 12.70 -26.23
N GLN A 402 11.62 11.96 -25.22
CA GLN A 402 11.69 12.45 -23.84
C GLN A 402 13.04 12.10 -23.23
N PHE A 403 13.65 13.08 -22.59
CA PHE A 403 14.80 12.93 -21.72
C PHE A 403 14.33 13.07 -20.29
N GLY A 404 14.69 12.18 -19.40
CA GLY A 404 14.26 12.23 -18.03
C GLY A 404 15.32 11.80 -17.06
N GLY A 405 15.29 12.41 -15.87
CA GLY A 405 16.12 12.00 -14.75
C GLY A 405 15.34 12.08 -13.45
N LYS A 406 15.66 11.19 -12.53
CA LYS A 406 15.13 11.15 -11.17
C LYS A 406 16.28 10.88 -10.21
N TYR A 407 16.44 11.76 -9.25
CA TYR A 407 17.35 11.60 -8.12
C TYR A 407 16.56 11.35 -6.87
N THR A 408 16.95 10.36 -6.07
CA THR A 408 16.37 10.07 -4.75
C THR A 408 17.51 9.95 -3.74
N ASN A 409 17.46 10.75 -2.70
CA ASN A 409 18.30 10.60 -1.51
C ASN A 409 17.43 10.12 -0.35
N ARG A 410 17.92 9.16 0.40
CA ARG A 410 17.33 8.68 1.64
C ARG A 410 18.37 8.67 2.75
N HIS A 411 18.10 9.43 3.80
CA HIS A 411 18.93 9.50 5.00
C HIS A 411 18.13 8.98 6.19
N THR A 412 18.61 7.90 6.83
CA THR A 412 17.95 7.26 7.98
C THR A 412 18.90 7.21 9.16
N THR A 413 18.43 7.71 10.31
CA THR A 413 19.11 7.69 11.60
C THR A 413 18.25 6.99 12.63
N SER A 414 18.86 6.41 13.65
CA SER A 414 18.19 5.80 14.81
C SER A 414 18.82 6.25 16.10
N SER A 415 18.06 6.21 17.19
CA SER A 415 18.58 6.45 18.55
C SER A 415 19.39 5.26 19.10
N ARG A 416 19.40 4.14 18.39
CA ARG A 416 20.15 2.94 18.78
C ARG A 416 21.64 3.12 18.51
N GLU A 417 22.48 2.72 19.44
CA GLU A 417 23.94 2.79 19.33
C GLU A 417 24.50 1.85 18.26
N ASP A 418 23.84 0.70 18.03
CA ASP A 418 24.23 -0.32 17.05
C ASP A 418 23.71 -0.03 15.63
N PHE A 419 23.00 1.09 15.42
CA PHE A 419 22.47 1.47 14.12
C PHE A 419 23.46 2.33 13.33
N ASN A 420 23.88 1.81 12.17
CA ASN A 420 24.67 2.60 11.23
C ASN A 420 23.75 3.52 10.41
N THR A 421 24.02 4.81 10.45
CA THR A 421 23.33 5.80 9.62
C THR A 421 23.39 5.41 8.15
N ILE A 422 22.23 5.38 7.49
CA ILE A 422 22.11 5.05 6.09
C ILE A 422 21.94 6.34 5.30
N ASN A 423 22.75 6.53 4.25
CA ASN A 423 22.63 7.66 3.33
C ASN A 423 22.69 7.16 1.88
N ALA A 424 21.56 6.64 1.41
CA ALA A 424 21.46 6.01 0.10
C ALA A 424 21.03 7.01 -0.97
N ASN A 425 21.68 6.93 -2.13
CA ASN A 425 21.38 7.74 -3.31
C ASN A 425 21.01 6.84 -4.49
N HIS A 426 19.94 7.22 -5.20
CA HIS A 426 19.50 6.56 -6.42
C HIS A 426 19.39 7.60 -7.53
N TYR A 427 19.97 7.28 -8.68
CA TYR A 427 19.89 8.09 -9.90
C TYR A 427 19.30 7.22 -10.99
N ASN A 428 18.19 7.67 -11.57
CA ASN A 428 17.58 7.05 -12.74
C ASN A 428 17.52 8.10 -13.83
N TYR A 429 18.14 7.88 -14.97
CA TYR A 429 18.09 8.82 -16.07
C TYR A 429 18.16 8.09 -17.41
N GLY A 430 17.52 8.68 -18.41
CA GLY A 430 17.46 8.04 -19.71
C GLY A 430 16.60 8.74 -20.74
N ILE A 431 16.30 8.01 -21.78
CA ILE A 431 15.62 8.47 -22.99
C ILE A 431 14.45 7.54 -23.29
N ILE A 432 13.29 8.14 -23.60
CA ILE A 432 12.10 7.42 -24.06
C ILE A 432 11.71 7.99 -25.44
N GLY A 433 11.59 7.14 -26.45
CA GLY A 433 11.22 7.53 -27.80
C GLY A 433 10.02 6.75 -28.33
N GLN A 434 9.14 7.47 -29.01
CA GLN A 434 8.04 6.89 -29.77
C GLN A 434 8.04 7.46 -31.18
N PHE A 435 8.14 6.58 -32.18
CA PHE A 435 8.24 6.95 -33.58
C PHE A 435 7.22 6.17 -34.40
N ILE A 436 6.44 6.87 -35.20
CA ILE A 436 5.52 6.27 -36.16
C ILE A 436 6.09 6.51 -37.55
N LEU A 437 6.46 5.43 -38.21
CA LEU A 437 7.09 5.45 -39.51
C LEU A 437 6.08 5.22 -40.64
N PRO A 438 6.37 5.63 -41.87
CA PRO A 438 5.55 5.31 -43.04
C PRO A 438 5.30 3.80 -43.16
N GLY A 439 4.17 3.43 -43.79
CA GLY A 439 3.86 2.03 -44.03
C GLY A 439 3.19 1.29 -42.86
N GLY A 440 2.86 2.00 -41.77
CA GLY A 440 2.19 1.40 -40.61
C GLY A 440 3.12 0.82 -39.56
N PHE A 441 4.40 1.17 -39.61
CA PHE A 441 5.38 0.77 -38.60
C PHE A 441 5.40 1.77 -37.44
N GLY A 442 5.62 1.24 -36.23
CA GLY A 442 5.84 2.02 -35.03
C GLY A 442 6.99 1.47 -34.22
N ILE A 443 7.75 2.35 -33.59
CA ILE A 443 8.86 2.01 -32.70
C ILE A 443 8.65 2.76 -31.40
N ASN A 444 8.60 2.02 -30.28
CA ASN A 444 8.70 2.56 -28.93
C ASN A 444 9.96 2.01 -28.29
N THR A 445 10.77 2.87 -27.71
CA THR A 445 12.00 2.46 -27.06
C THR A 445 12.21 3.26 -25.78
N ASP A 446 12.72 2.61 -24.74
CA ASP A 446 13.20 3.23 -23.54
C ASP A 446 14.56 2.66 -23.14
N PHE A 447 15.48 3.57 -22.89
CA PHE A 447 16.81 3.27 -22.40
C PHE A 447 17.02 4.04 -21.11
N MET A 448 17.23 3.32 -19.99
CA MET A 448 17.35 3.88 -18.66
C MET A 448 18.60 3.37 -17.97
N LEU A 449 19.32 4.25 -17.30
CA LEU A 449 20.41 3.96 -16.40
C LEU A 449 19.94 4.09 -14.96
N TYR A 450 20.18 3.07 -14.14
CA TYR A 450 19.83 3.00 -12.73
C TYR A 450 21.10 2.87 -11.91
N THR A 451 21.47 3.92 -11.18
CA THR A 451 22.65 3.93 -10.33
C THR A 451 22.23 4.01 -8.87
N ARG A 452 22.80 3.17 -8.04
CA ARG A 452 22.62 3.13 -6.58
C ARG A 452 23.96 3.31 -5.90
N SER A 453 23.99 4.09 -4.80
CA SER A 453 25.22 4.31 -4.02
C SER A 453 24.87 4.66 -2.56
N GLY A 454 25.84 4.50 -1.68
CA GLY A 454 25.75 4.90 -0.28
C GLY A 454 25.18 3.87 0.68
N TYR A 455 25.13 2.61 0.28
CA TYR A 455 24.65 1.52 1.14
C TYR A 455 25.71 0.97 2.11
N GLY A 456 26.95 1.46 2.01
CA GLY A 456 28.06 0.98 2.83
C GLY A 456 28.56 -0.43 2.48
N VAL A 457 28.02 -1.02 1.41
CA VAL A 457 28.38 -2.35 0.91
C VAL A 457 28.54 -2.26 -0.60
N ARG A 458 29.73 -2.60 -1.09
CA ARG A 458 30.11 -2.41 -2.49
C ARG A 458 29.22 -3.15 -3.48
N GLU A 459 28.71 -4.32 -3.10
CA GLU A 459 27.80 -5.14 -3.92
C GLU A 459 26.45 -4.48 -4.14
N LEU A 460 26.07 -3.49 -3.30
CA LEU A 460 24.82 -2.74 -3.39
C LEU A 460 24.93 -1.47 -4.23
N ASP A 461 26.17 -0.98 -4.39
CA ASP A 461 26.46 0.20 -5.20
C ASP A 461 26.64 -0.24 -6.65
N THR A 462 25.54 -0.23 -7.43
CA THR A 462 25.49 -0.76 -8.80
C THR A 462 25.02 0.29 -9.79
N THR A 463 25.37 0.06 -11.07
CA THR A 463 24.81 0.80 -12.20
C THR A 463 24.31 -0.22 -13.23
N ASP A 464 23.01 -0.20 -13.48
CA ASP A 464 22.34 -1.13 -14.39
C ASP A 464 21.75 -0.34 -15.57
N ALA A 465 22.07 -0.74 -16.81
CA ALA A 465 21.49 -0.17 -18.02
C ALA A 465 20.38 -1.08 -18.54
N ILE A 466 19.16 -0.56 -18.59
CA ILE A 466 18.00 -1.32 -19.08
C ILE A 466 17.51 -0.71 -20.38
N TRP A 467 17.41 -1.53 -21.40
CA TRP A 467 16.92 -1.13 -22.71
C TRP A 467 15.75 -2.02 -23.13
N ASN A 468 14.60 -1.39 -23.36
CA ASN A 468 13.40 -2.03 -23.90
C ASN A 468 13.08 -1.46 -25.27
N LEU A 469 12.59 -2.32 -26.16
CA LEU A 469 12.23 -1.97 -27.54
C LEU A 469 10.92 -2.66 -27.91
N ARG A 470 9.95 -1.90 -28.42
CA ARG A 470 8.75 -2.44 -29.04
C ARG A 470 8.69 -1.98 -30.50
N MET A 471 8.54 -2.91 -31.40
CA MET A 471 8.22 -2.65 -32.79
C MET A 471 6.79 -3.09 -33.08
N THR A 472 6.04 -2.26 -33.78
CA THR A 472 4.67 -2.55 -34.18
C THR A 472 4.53 -2.42 -35.68
N TYR A 473 3.71 -3.28 -36.29
CA TYR A 473 3.31 -3.17 -37.68
C TYR A 473 1.79 -3.28 -37.78
N THR A 474 1.18 -2.26 -38.39
CA THR A 474 -0.27 -2.20 -38.63
C THR A 474 -0.52 -2.08 -40.12
N PRO A 475 -0.89 -3.17 -40.84
CA PRO A 475 -1.20 -3.14 -42.26
C PRO A 475 -2.35 -2.17 -42.59
N LYS A 476 -2.46 -1.81 -43.89
CA LYS A 476 -3.60 -1.03 -44.41
C LYS A 476 -4.92 -1.72 -44.04
N GLY A 477 -5.87 -0.98 -43.44
CA GLY A 477 -7.12 -1.51 -42.88
C GLY A 477 -7.17 -1.59 -41.35
N GLY A 478 -6.02 -1.55 -40.66
CA GLY A 478 -5.91 -1.35 -39.21
C GLY A 478 -6.47 -2.45 -38.31
N ARG A 479 -6.93 -3.58 -38.90
CA ARG A 479 -7.54 -4.68 -38.13
C ARG A 479 -6.50 -5.57 -37.45
N TRP A 480 -5.36 -5.75 -38.08
CA TRP A 480 -4.24 -6.56 -37.57
C TRP A 480 -3.16 -5.65 -37.01
N VAL A 481 -2.62 -6.00 -35.87
CA VAL A 481 -1.43 -5.36 -35.30
C VAL A 481 -0.47 -6.46 -34.89
N PHE A 482 0.71 -6.43 -35.47
CA PHE A 482 1.82 -7.31 -35.13
C PHE A 482 2.78 -6.55 -34.23
N MET A 483 3.22 -7.16 -33.14
CA MET A 483 4.12 -6.54 -32.16
C MET A 483 5.27 -7.47 -31.84
N VAL A 484 6.45 -6.89 -31.71
CA VAL A 484 7.65 -7.54 -31.20
C VAL A 484 8.16 -6.71 -30.04
N ASP A 485 8.17 -7.30 -28.87
CA ASP A 485 8.65 -6.68 -27.62
C ASP A 485 9.96 -7.32 -27.20
N GLY A 486 11.02 -6.54 -27.10
CA GLY A 486 12.28 -6.93 -26.48
C GLY A 486 12.40 -6.28 -25.11
N PHE A 487 12.50 -7.08 -24.08
CA PHE A 487 12.67 -6.63 -22.70
C PHE A 487 14.10 -6.85 -22.23
N ASP A 488 14.66 -5.84 -21.56
CA ASP A 488 16.02 -5.85 -21.03
C ASP A 488 17.05 -6.41 -22.02
N MET A 489 17.11 -5.78 -23.19
CA MET A 489 17.96 -6.23 -24.30
C MET A 489 19.44 -6.37 -23.90
N LEU A 490 19.88 -5.64 -22.88
CA LEU A 490 21.25 -5.65 -22.36
C LEU A 490 21.46 -6.70 -21.26
N ARG A 491 20.38 -7.34 -20.77
CA ARG A 491 20.41 -8.35 -19.68
C ARG A 491 21.06 -7.81 -18.38
N GLN A 492 20.70 -6.60 -18.00
CA GLN A 492 21.23 -5.98 -16.80
C GLN A 492 20.18 -5.77 -15.70
N LEU A 493 18.94 -6.22 -15.91
CA LEU A 493 17.90 -6.14 -14.90
C LEU A 493 18.29 -6.98 -13.67
N SER A 494 18.45 -6.31 -12.55
CA SER A 494 18.73 -6.98 -11.29
C SER A 494 17.47 -7.66 -10.76
N ASN A 495 17.58 -8.95 -10.43
CA ASN A 495 16.54 -9.70 -9.73
C ASN A 495 16.69 -9.65 -8.21
N VAL A 496 17.60 -8.82 -7.72
CA VAL A 496 17.90 -8.63 -6.30
C VAL A 496 17.25 -7.36 -5.82
N ASN A 497 16.41 -7.48 -4.78
CA ASN A 497 15.81 -6.34 -4.13
C ASN A 497 16.42 -6.16 -2.74
N TYR A 498 16.78 -4.93 -2.42
CA TYR A 498 17.37 -4.55 -1.16
C TYR A 498 16.42 -3.65 -0.38
N ALA A 499 16.07 -4.05 0.83
CA ALA A 499 15.38 -3.22 1.79
C ALA A 499 16.29 -2.96 2.99
N VAL A 500 16.48 -1.70 3.31
CA VAL A 500 17.24 -1.28 4.49
C VAL A 500 16.34 -0.36 5.30
N ASN A 501 16.14 -0.72 6.56
CA ASN A 501 15.37 0.05 7.53
C ASN A 501 16.05 0.02 8.88
N ALA A 502 15.45 0.65 9.90
CA ALA A 502 16.02 0.67 11.25
C ALA A 502 16.12 -0.71 11.92
N GLN A 503 15.39 -1.69 11.43
CA GLN A 503 15.43 -3.07 11.97
C GLN A 503 16.54 -3.92 11.35
N GLY A 504 17.12 -3.48 10.23
CA GLY A 504 18.19 -4.19 9.56
C GLY A 504 18.15 -4.11 8.05
N ARG A 505 18.93 -4.97 7.41
CA ARG A 505 19.02 -5.12 5.96
C ARG A 505 18.38 -6.44 5.54
N THR A 506 17.52 -6.37 4.54
CA THR A 506 16.94 -7.54 3.87
C THR A 506 17.38 -7.57 2.42
N VAL A 507 17.90 -8.68 1.96
CA VAL A 507 18.24 -8.95 0.57
C VAL A 507 17.28 -10.03 0.07
N SER A 508 16.48 -9.69 -0.94
CA SER A 508 15.53 -10.62 -1.55
C SER A 508 15.93 -10.92 -2.99
N TYR A 509 16.05 -12.19 -3.30
CA TYR A 509 16.30 -12.67 -4.65
C TYR A 509 14.98 -13.17 -5.23
N THR A 510 14.60 -12.63 -6.39
CA THR A 510 13.36 -13.02 -7.06
C THR A 510 13.70 -13.68 -8.39
N ASN A 511 13.12 -14.86 -8.66
CA ASN A 511 13.26 -15.47 -9.98
C ASN A 511 12.47 -14.62 -10.98
N ALA A 512 13.19 -13.93 -11.86
CA ALA A 512 12.63 -13.13 -12.94
C ALA A 512 13.22 -13.58 -14.27
N LEU A 513 12.46 -13.42 -15.34
CA LEU A 513 12.98 -13.59 -16.71
C LEU A 513 13.90 -12.40 -17.00
N PRO A 514 15.22 -12.61 -17.08
CA PRO A 514 16.17 -11.49 -17.18
C PRO A 514 16.10 -10.78 -18.53
N ARG A 515 15.84 -11.52 -19.60
CA ARG A 515 15.70 -10.98 -20.95
C ARG A 515 14.80 -11.89 -21.76
N TYR A 516 13.86 -11.33 -22.50
CA TYR A 516 13.02 -12.10 -23.41
C TYR A 516 12.52 -11.26 -24.58
N ILE A 517 12.13 -11.95 -25.63
CA ILE A 517 11.45 -11.35 -26.78
C ILE A 517 10.06 -11.98 -26.86
N LEU A 518 9.04 -11.13 -26.96
CA LEU A 518 7.65 -11.54 -27.07
C LEU A 518 7.09 -11.13 -28.41
N PHE A 519 6.49 -12.07 -29.14
CA PHE A 519 5.73 -11.82 -30.35
C PHE A 519 4.26 -11.83 -30.02
N SER A 520 3.54 -10.78 -30.44
CA SER A 520 2.11 -10.65 -30.20
C SER A 520 1.37 -10.30 -31.50
N VAL A 521 0.19 -10.86 -31.65
CA VAL A 521 -0.72 -10.55 -32.76
C VAL A 521 -2.06 -10.13 -32.18
N GLN A 522 -2.52 -8.95 -32.55
CA GLN A 522 -3.82 -8.42 -32.14
C GLN A 522 -4.72 -8.26 -33.36
N TYR A 523 -5.94 -8.76 -33.24
CA TYR A 523 -6.99 -8.52 -34.22
C TYR A 523 -8.08 -7.65 -33.62
N ARG A 524 -8.40 -6.53 -34.30
CA ARG A 524 -9.41 -5.55 -33.86
C ARG A 524 -10.74 -5.81 -34.54
N ILE A 525 -11.76 -6.16 -33.76
CA ILE A 525 -13.13 -6.34 -34.23
C ILE A 525 -13.90 -5.06 -33.92
N ASN A 526 -14.09 -4.20 -34.95
CA ASN A 526 -14.96 -3.02 -34.84
C ASN A 526 -16.31 -3.33 -35.46
N LYS A 527 -17.31 -3.63 -34.64
CA LYS A 527 -18.70 -3.74 -35.06
C LYS A 527 -19.45 -2.46 -34.65
N GLN A 528 -19.63 -1.52 -35.56
CA GLN A 528 -20.54 -0.40 -35.31
C GLN A 528 -21.99 -0.91 -35.41
N PRO A 529 -22.89 -0.58 -34.45
CA PRO A 529 -24.30 -0.85 -34.61
C PRO A 529 -24.81 -0.11 -35.85
N LYS A 530 -25.53 -0.80 -36.71
CA LYS A 530 -26.22 -0.15 -37.84
C LYS A 530 -27.15 0.91 -37.24
N LYS A 531 -27.01 2.17 -37.65
CA LYS A 531 -28.03 3.19 -37.41
C LYS A 531 -29.34 2.67 -38.01
N ARG A 532 -30.31 2.42 -37.16
CA ARG A 532 -31.72 2.25 -37.60
C ARG A 532 -32.30 3.58 -38.01
#